data_2c506b9c49e30c0b5029a21a98c343fb
#
_entry.id   2c506b9c49e30c0b5029a21a98c343fb
#
_cell.length_a   1.000
_cell.length_b   1.000
_cell.length_c   1.000
_cell.angle_alpha   90.00
_cell.angle_beta   90.00
_cell.angle_gamma   90.00
#
_symmetry.space_group_name_H-M   'P 1'
#
loop_
_entity.id
_entity.type
_entity.pdbx_description
1 polymer ?
#
loop_
_entity_poly.entity_id
_entity_poly.type
_entity_poly.pdbx_seq_one_letter_code
_entity_poly.pdbx_strand_id
1 'polypeptide(L)'
;MNKSSATIMAAALMLASSCTEVKQEGQGYEPIIGKQEITIKDGRLTPEALWAMGRIGSLSISPDGKQIAYTVAYYSVPENKSHHVIYVMDADGKNNTLLTQTAWNESEPQWIKGGTKIAFLCNESGGSQIWEMNPDGTERRIISDFKGNIEGFSFSPDGKKILFISQIKYGQRTVDLYPDLPKASGIIVNDLMYKHWDEWVESIPHPFIADFDGNMMGAATDIMEGEPFEAPMKPFGGIEQLAWSNDSKQIAYTSRKKQGLAYAVSTDSDIYLYNIEKGTTLNLCKPNGKDSNGTDEMKGYDTNPKFSPNGKYIAWQSMERDGYESDRNRLCIYNLDDGQKTFVTESFESGVDDYCWNNDSQSLYFVGVWHGTSMVYSANLNGDIKKLTDGMYDYGSVAMAGDKIITKRHSISAADEIYTLTPADGQVAQLSHENDHIFKQLNLGKVEERWTKTTDGKQMLSWVIYPVNFDANKKYPTLLFCEGGPQSPVSQFWSYRWNFQIMAANDYIIIAPNRRGLPGFGMEWLEQISGDYGGQCMKDYLSAIDDISKEP
;
A
#
# COMPACT_ATOMS: atom_id res chain seq x y z
N MET A 1 28.69 -72.03 -32.72
CA MET A 1 29.45 -71.23 -31.77
C MET A 1 29.07 -69.79 -31.98
N ASN A 2 28.38 -69.31 -31.04
CA ASN A 2 28.10 -67.94 -30.62
C ASN A 2 27.55 -66.88 -31.60
N LYS A 3 26.22 -66.87 -31.67
CA LYS A 3 25.43 -65.78 -32.19
C LYS A 3 25.00 -64.74 -31.08
N SER A 4 25.71 -64.67 -29.96
CA SER A 4 25.32 -63.85 -28.82
C SER A 4 26.15 -62.58 -28.60
N SER A 5 27.22 -62.35 -29.40
CA SER A 5 28.09 -61.18 -29.22
C SER A 5 27.78 -60.01 -30.15
N ALA A 6 26.94 -60.20 -31.18
CA ALA A 6 26.59 -59.12 -32.11
C ALA A 6 25.37 -58.27 -31.67
N THR A 7 24.52 -58.80 -30.77
CA THR A 7 23.30 -58.11 -30.31
C THR A 7 23.56 -57.14 -29.16
N ILE A 8 24.63 -57.30 -28.39
CA ILE A 8 25.00 -56.41 -27.28
C ILE A 8 25.74 -55.17 -27.81
N MET A 9 26.45 -55.30 -28.97
CA MET A 9 27.15 -54.14 -29.54
C MET A 9 26.22 -53.18 -30.30
N ALA A 10 25.07 -53.65 -30.80
CA ALA A 10 24.05 -52.80 -31.44
C ALA A 10 23.20 -52.05 -30.44
N ALA A 11 22.97 -52.59 -29.22
CA ALA A 11 22.24 -51.91 -28.15
C ALA A 11 23.08 -50.81 -27.47
N ALA A 12 24.41 -50.96 -27.41
CA ALA A 12 25.31 -49.96 -26.86
C ALA A 12 25.53 -48.76 -27.80
N LEU A 13 25.42 -48.96 -29.13
CA LEU A 13 25.51 -47.87 -30.11
C LEU A 13 24.20 -47.08 -30.25
N MET A 14 23.04 -47.64 -29.90
CA MET A 14 21.78 -46.89 -29.86
C MET A 14 21.60 -46.10 -28.57
N LEU A 15 22.31 -46.43 -27.51
CA LEU A 15 22.30 -45.64 -26.25
C LEU A 15 23.32 -44.49 -26.26
N ALA A 16 24.30 -44.50 -27.15
CA ALA A 16 25.29 -43.44 -27.29
C ALA A 16 24.86 -42.31 -28.26
N SER A 17 23.83 -42.52 -29.09
CA SER A 17 23.31 -41.47 -30.01
C SER A 17 22.11 -40.72 -29.46
N SER A 18 21.65 -41.01 -28.24
CA SER A 18 20.58 -40.25 -27.57
C SER A 18 21.08 -39.25 -26.52
N CYS A 19 22.39 -39.06 -26.39
CA CYS A 19 22.99 -38.16 -25.40
C CYS A 19 23.82 -37.03 -26.00
N THR A 20 23.55 -36.59 -27.23
CA THR A 20 24.20 -35.38 -27.78
C THR A 20 23.26 -34.59 -28.69
N GLU A 21 22.09 -34.25 -28.18
CA GLU A 21 21.48 -32.96 -28.45
C GLU A 21 21.38 -32.24 -27.13
N VAL A 22 22.48 -31.65 -26.70
CA VAL A 22 22.40 -30.41 -25.91
C VAL A 22 21.78 -29.40 -26.89
N LYS A 23 20.46 -29.33 -26.91
CA LYS A 23 19.80 -28.13 -27.33
C LYS A 23 20.46 -27.04 -26.49
N GLN A 24 21.25 -26.16 -27.12
CA GLN A 24 21.34 -24.79 -26.62
C GLN A 24 19.89 -24.40 -26.43
N GLU A 25 19.43 -24.38 -25.19
CA GLU A 25 18.28 -23.61 -24.80
C GLU A 25 18.62 -22.18 -25.22
N GLY A 26 18.11 -21.80 -26.39
CA GLY A 26 17.98 -20.42 -26.75
C GLY A 26 17.33 -19.79 -25.55
N GLN A 27 17.80 -18.63 -25.13
CA GLN A 27 17.17 -17.80 -24.10
C GLN A 27 15.66 -17.89 -24.31
N GLY A 28 15.01 -18.75 -23.53
CA GLY A 28 13.59 -18.98 -23.63
C GLY A 28 12.95 -17.68 -23.23
N TYR A 29 12.27 -17.06 -24.16
CA TYR A 29 11.40 -15.91 -23.89
C TYR A 29 10.41 -16.40 -22.83
N GLU A 30 10.59 -16.00 -21.57
CA GLU A 30 9.58 -16.28 -20.56
C GLU A 30 8.28 -15.60 -21.03
N PRO A 31 7.15 -16.31 -21.04
CA PRO A 31 5.91 -15.70 -21.50
C PRO A 31 5.59 -14.50 -20.59
N ILE A 32 5.36 -13.32 -21.20
CA ILE A 32 4.96 -12.12 -20.47
C ILE A 32 3.59 -12.39 -19.85
N ILE A 33 3.50 -12.33 -18.52
CA ILE A 33 2.22 -12.37 -17.80
C ILE A 33 1.57 -11.01 -18.00
N GLY A 34 0.40 -10.98 -18.63
CA GLY A 34 -0.33 -9.76 -18.94
C GLY A 34 -1.82 -9.90 -18.69
N LYS A 35 -2.57 -8.93 -19.19
CA LYS A 35 -4.04 -8.91 -19.10
C LYS A 35 -4.63 -10.20 -19.67
N GLN A 36 -5.49 -10.84 -18.88
CA GLN A 36 -6.08 -12.12 -19.26
C GLN A 36 -7.50 -11.91 -19.81
N GLU A 37 -7.77 -12.54 -20.95
CA GLU A 37 -9.12 -12.68 -21.49
C GLU A 37 -9.72 -14.01 -21.04
N ILE A 38 -10.79 -13.94 -20.28
CA ILE A 38 -11.50 -15.13 -19.78
C ILE A 38 -12.96 -15.11 -20.22
N THR A 39 -13.58 -16.29 -20.28
CA THR A 39 -15.00 -16.44 -20.55
C THR A 39 -15.71 -17.04 -19.33
N ILE A 40 -16.70 -16.33 -18.80
CA ILE A 40 -17.50 -16.74 -17.65
C ILE A 40 -18.86 -17.24 -18.18
N LYS A 41 -19.12 -18.55 -18.07
CA LYS A 41 -20.27 -19.17 -18.73
C LYS A 41 -21.61 -18.99 -18.01
N ASP A 42 -21.59 -18.88 -16.69
CA ASP A 42 -22.79 -18.84 -15.82
C ASP A 42 -22.96 -17.52 -15.08
N GLY A 43 -22.08 -16.55 -15.33
CA GLY A 43 -22.09 -15.26 -14.69
C GLY A 43 -21.63 -15.27 -13.22
N ARG A 44 -21.09 -16.37 -12.71
CA ARG A 44 -20.63 -16.48 -11.32
C ARG A 44 -19.15 -16.11 -11.19
N LEU A 45 -18.82 -15.35 -10.17
CA LEU A 45 -17.43 -15.06 -9.84
C LEU A 45 -16.75 -16.33 -9.30
N THR A 46 -15.63 -16.71 -9.93
CA THR A 46 -14.81 -17.86 -9.53
C THR A 46 -13.42 -17.41 -9.08
N PRO A 47 -12.65 -18.25 -8.38
CA PRO A 47 -11.25 -17.93 -8.07
C PRO A 47 -10.42 -17.62 -9.32
N GLU A 48 -10.64 -18.33 -10.43
CA GLU A 48 -9.94 -18.09 -11.69
C GLU A 48 -10.26 -16.70 -12.25
N ALA A 49 -11.54 -16.29 -12.20
CA ALA A 49 -11.94 -14.95 -12.62
C ALA A 49 -11.32 -13.87 -11.72
N LEU A 50 -11.25 -14.09 -10.40
CA LEU A 50 -10.62 -13.18 -9.47
C LEU A 50 -9.11 -13.04 -9.73
N TRP A 51 -8.41 -14.14 -10.02
CA TRP A 51 -6.99 -14.13 -10.35
C TRP A 51 -6.68 -13.52 -11.72
N ALA A 52 -7.62 -13.57 -12.66
CA ALA A 52 -7.47 -12.96 -13.98
C ALA A 52 -7.59 -11.43 -13.97
N MET A 53 -8.10 -10.84 -12.88
CA MET A 53 -8.24 -9.39 -12.76
C MET A 53 -6.88 -8.71 -12.62
N GLY A 54 -6.68 -7.62 -13.39
CA GLY A 54 -5.59 -6.67 -13.19
C GLY A 54 -5.77 -5.89 -11.89
N ARG A 55 -4.68 -5.67 -11.15
CA ARG A 55 -4.70 -4.95 -9.87
C ARG A 55 -3.96 -3.63 -10.03
N ILE A 56 -4.71 -2.54 -9.98
CA ILE A 56 -4.18 -1.18 -10.09
C ILE A 56 -3.37 -0.85 -8.82
N GLY A 57 -2.10 -0.47 -9.00
CA GLY A 57 -1.15 -0.17 -7.92
C GLY A 57 -0.89 1.32 -7.73
N SER A 58 0.39 1.72 -7.79
CA SER A 58 0.85 3.09 -7.59
C SER A 58 0.41 4.03 -8.72
N LEU A 59 0.20 5.29 -8.37
CA LEU A 59 -0.21 6.36 -9.27
C LEU A 59 0.81 7.50 -9.21
N SER A 60 1.09 8.13 -10.36
CA SER A 60 1.89 9.34 -10.45
C SER A 60 1.27 10.32 -11.44
N ILE A 61 1.06 11.55 -10.99
CA ILE A 61 0.46 12.62 -11.79
C ILE A 61 1.56 13.45 -12.43
N SER A 62 1.43 13.77 -13.74
CA SER A 62 2.39 14.66 -14.40
C SER A 62 2.39 16.06 -13.77
N PRO A 63 3.52 16.80 -13.77
CA PRO A 63 3.62 18.12 -13.14
C PRO A 63 2.61 19.15 -13.64
N ASP A 64 2.13 19.00 -14.89
CA ASP A 64 1.08 19.85 -15.47
C ASP A 64 -0.34 19.36 -15.18
N GLY A 65 -0.49 18.25 -14.46
CA GLY A 65 -1.78 17.66 -14.06
C GLY A 65 -2.56 17.01 -15.20
N LYS A 66 -1.94 16.80 -16.38
CA LYS A 66 -2.67 16.34 -17.57
C LYS A 66 -2.58 14.85 -17.84
N GLN A 67 -1.60 14.16 -17.27
CA GLN A 67 -1.39 12.73 -17.47
C GLN A 67 -1.22 12.01 -16.15
N ILE A 68 -1.55 10.72 -16.15
CA ILE A 68 -1.45 9.81 -15.01
C ILE A 68 -0.65 8.60 -15.48
N ALA A 69 0.50 8.36 -14.85
CA ALA A 69 1.21 7.10 -14.94
C ALA A 69 0.76 6.19 -13.78
N TYR A 70 0.52 4.91 -14.06
CA TYR A 70 0.08 3.98 -13.03
C TYR A 70 0.54 2.55 -13.32
N THR A 71 0.59 1.74 -12.27
CA THR A 71 0.95 0.33 -12.40
C THR A 71 -0.27 -0.57 -12.40
N VAL A 72 -0.16 -1.70 -13.11
CA VAL A 72 -1.08 -2.82 -13.01
C VAL A 72 -0.29 -4.10 -12.77
N ALA A 73 -0.70 -4.87 -11.78
CA ALA A 73 -0.15 -6.20 -11.53
C ALA A 73 -1.07 -7.27 -12.14
N TYR A 74 -0.49 -8.13 -12.96
CA TYR A 74 -1.12 -9.34 -13.50
C TYR A 74 -0.54 -10.59 -12.88
N TYR A 75 -1.31 -11.65 -12.80
CA TYR A 75 -0.95 -12.88 -12.11
C TYR A 75 -1.10 -14.11 -13.01
N SER A 76 -0.19 -15.05 -12.88
CA SER A 76 -0.29 -16.38 -13.45
C SER A 76 -0.28 -17.42 -12.33
N VAL A 77 -1.42 -18.05 -12.09
CA VAL A 77 -1.52 -19.13 -11.09
C VAL A 77 -0.65 -20.33 -11.46
N PRO A 78 -0.63 -20.81 -12.74
CA PRO A 78 0.24 -21.91 -13.13
C PRO A 78 1.73 -21.63 -12.92
N GLU A 79 2.17 -20.39 -13.18
CA GLU A 79 3.57 -19.97 -13.01
C GLU A 79 3.91 -19.62 -11.55
N ASN A 80 2.87 -19.42 -10.70
CA ASN A 80 3.00 -18.86 -9.34
C ASN A 80 3.82 -17.56 -9.32
N LYS A 81 3.56 -16.68 -10.29
CA LYS A 81 4.28 -15.42 -10.50
C LYS A 81 3.30 -14.26 -10.72
N SER A 82 3.79 -13.06 -10.47
CA SER A 82 3.14 -11.80 -10.88
C SER A 82 4.04 -11.02 -11.81
N HIS A 83 3.44 -10.15 -12.60
CA HIS A 83 4.14 -9.22 -13.48
C HIS A 83 3.52 -7.83 -13.34
N HIS A 84 4.35 -6.85 -13.05
CA HIS A 84 3.96 -5.46 -12.87
C HIS A 84 4.35 -4.66 -14.11
N VAL A 85 3.41 -3.91 -14.66
CA VAL A 85 3.58 -3.09 -15.85
C VAL A 85 3.11 -1.66 -15.61
N ILE A 86 3.59 -0.72 -16.43
CA ILE A 86 3.24 0.69 -16.34
C ILE A 86 2.35 1.09 -17.51
N TYR A 87 1.27 1.79 -17.19
CA TYR A 87 0.37 2.47 -18.12
C TYR A 87 0.48 3.98 -17.97
N VAL A 88 0.15 4.69 -19.03
CA VAL A 88 -0.10 6.14 -19.01
C VAL A 88 -1.44 6.41 -19.66
N MET A 89 -2.21 7.33 -19.08
CA MET A 89 -3.43 7.88 -19.67
C MET A 89 -3.50 9.39 -19.45
N ASP A 90 -4.33 10.07 -20.24
CA ASP A 90 -4.68 11.46 -19.97
C ASP A 90 -5.55 11.57 -18.71
N ALA A 91 -5.51 12.71 -18.01
CA ALA A 91 -6.27 12.94 -16.79
C ALA A 91 -7.81 12.99 -16.99
N ASP A 92 -8.29 12.86 -18.24
CA ASP A 92 -9.69 12.66 -18.58
C ASP A 92 -10.03 11.19 -18.93
N GLY A 93 -9.08 10.26 -18.74
CA GLY A 93 -9.21 8.82 -19.00
C GLY A 93 -8.99 8.39 -20.45
N LYS A 94 -8.70 9.34 -21.35
CA LYS A 94 -8.41 9.00 -22.75
C LYS A 94 -6.95 8.56 -22.94
N ASN A 95 -6.66 8.02 -24.14
CA ASN A 95 -5.31 7.64 -24.59
C ASN A 95 -4.59 6.71 -23.61
N ASN A 96 -5.34 5.80 -22.95
CA ASN A 96 -4.76 4.84 -22.02
C ASN A 96 -3.88 3.82 -22.76
N THR A 97 -2.58 3.82 -22.48
CA THR A 97 -1.57 3.07 -23.21
C THR A 97 -0.65 2.30 -22.27
N LEU A 98 -0.44 1.00 -22.54
CA LEU A 98 0.58 0.20 -21.90
C LEU A 98 1.97 0.64 -22.39
N LEU A 99 2.82 1.13 -21.49
CA LEU A 99 4.17 1.60 -21.84
C LEU A 99 5.22 0.49 -21.83
N THR A 100 5.15 -0.41 -20.84
CA THR A 100 6.19 -1.41 -20.62
C THR A 100 5.73 -2.77 -21.14
N GLN A 101 6.56 -3.40 -21.99
CA GLN A 101 6.29 -4.70 -22.62
C GLN A 101 7.52 -5.59 -22.48
N THR A 102 8.07 -5.65 -21.30
CA THR A 102 9.22 -6.48 -20.95
C THR A 102 8.78 -7.68 -20.09
N ALA A 103 9.67 -8.63 -19.86
CA ALA A 103 9.43 -9.73 -18.92
C ALA A 103 9.75 -9.36 -17.46
N TRP A 104 10.22 -8.14 -17.22
CA TRP A 104 10.67 -7.66 -15.92
C TRP A 104 9.55 -6.87 -15.22
N ASN A 105 9.56 -6.89 -13.89
CA ASN A 105 8.67 -6.06 -13.09
C ASN A 105 9.08 -4.61 -13.14
N GLU A 106 8.13 -3.75 -13.50
CA GLU A 106 8.28 -2.29 -13.52
C GLU A 106 7.23 -1.67 -12.59
N SER A 107 7.70 -0.86 -11.64
CA SER A 107 6.86 -0.31 -10.56
C SER A 107 7.28 1.11 -10.17
N GLU A 108 6.49 1.74 -9.30
CA GLU A 108 6.75 3.08 -8.75
C GLU A 108 7.04 4.15 -9.81
N PRO A 109 6.17 4.33 -10.84
CA PRO A 109 6.41 5.36 -11.85
C PRO A 109 6.39 6.75 -11.23
N GLN A 110 7.33 7.59 -11.65
CA GLN A 110 7.41 9.00 -11.25
C GLN A 110 7.73 9.88 -12.44
N TRP A 111 6.96 10.95 -12.62
CA TRP A 111 7.28 11.96 -13.62
C TRP A 111 8.49 12.77 -13.21
N ILE A 112 9.46 12.88 -14.09
CA ILE A 112 10.71 13.61 -13.89
C ILE A 112 10.99 14.58 -15.04
N LYS A 113 12.01 15.43 -14.87
CA LYS A 113 12.46 16.39 -15.90
C LYS A 113 11.29 17.25 -16.45
N GLY A 114 10.45 17.76 -15.53
CA GLY A 114 9.32 18.61 -15.89
C GLY A 114 8.21 17.89 -16.67
N GLY A 115 8.09 16.56 -16.52
CA GLY A 115 7.08 15.74 -17.20
C GLY A 115 7.53 15.17 -18.55
N THR A 116 8.82 15.35 -18.94
CA THR A 116 9.32 14.83 -20.22
C THR A 116 9.81 13.39 -20.15
N LYS A 117 10.01 12.84 -18.95
CA LYS A 117 10.42 11.46 -18.71
C LYS A 117 9.62 10.87 -17.54
N ILE A 118 9.56 9.54 -17.50
CA ILE A 118 9.04 8.75 -16.39
C ILE A 118 10.18 7.91 -15.86
N ALA A 119 10.51 8.06 -14.56
CA ALA A 119 11.40 7.15 -13.85
C ALA A 119 10.58 6.05 -13.18
N PHE A 120 11.17 4.88 -12.99
CA PHE A 120 10.51 3.71 -12.39
C PHE A 120 11.53 2.71 -11.83
N LEU A 121 11.09 1.82 -10.96
CA LEU A 121 11.91 0.69 -10.51
C LEU A 121 11.78 -0.48 -11.49
N CYS A 122 12.90 -1.13 -11.78
CA CYS A 122 12.94 -2.34 -12.57
C CYS A 122 14.05 -3.29 -12.11
N ASN A 123 13.80 -4.60 -12.17
CA ASN A 123 14.72 -5.64 -11.73
C ASN A 123 15.53 -6.30 -12.87
N GLU A 124 15.53 -5.75 -14.07
CA GLU A 124 16.23 -6.28 -15.25
C GLU A 124 17.74 -6.43 -15.04
N SER A 125 18.36 -5.54 -14.27
CA SER A 125 19.80 -5.55 -14.00
C SER A 125 20.25 -6.59 -12.96
N GLY A 126 19.36 -7.48 -12.52
CA GLY A 126 19.63 -8.49 -11.50
C GLY A 126 19.32 -8.04 -10.07
N GLY A 127 18.89 -6.80 -9.89
CA GLY A 127 18.39 -6.21 -8.66
C GLY A 127 17.50 -5.00 -8.99
N SER A 128 16.73 -4.52 -8.02
CA SER A 128 15.86 -3.36 -8.21
C SER A 128 16.70 -2.08 -8.35
N GLN A 129 16.61 -1.44 -9.51
CA GLN A 129 17.31 -0.20 -9.87
C GLN A 129 16.33 0.81 -10.46
N ILE A 130 16.75 2.09 -10.52
CA ILE A 130 15.96 3.16 -11.14
C ILE A 130 16.26 3.20 -12.64
N TRP A 131 15.20 3.21 -13.41
CA TRP A 131 15.20 3.35 -14.87
C TRP A 131 14.42 4.59 -15.26
N GLU A 132 14.61 5.09 -16.49
CA GLU A 132 13.77 6.14 -17.08
C GLU A 132 13.37 5.77 -18.51
N MET A 133 12.27 6.35 -18.97
CA MET A 133 11.77 6.26 -20.35
C MET A 133 11.00 7.51 -20.74
N ASN A 134 10.74 7.69 -22.04
CA ASN A 134 9.79 8.69 -22.52
C ASN A 134 8.36 8.31 -22.13
N PRO A 135 7.42 9.27 -22.08
CA PRO A 135 6.00 8.98 -21.84
C PRO A 135 5.30 8.11 -22.89
N ASP A 136 5.95 7.87 -24.02
CA ASP A 136 5.52 6.92 -25.06
C ASP A 136 6.18 5.52 -24.94
N GLY A 137 6.96 5.30 -23.87
CA GLY A 137 7.68 4.03 -23.62
C GLY A 137 9.02 3.89 -24.35
N THR A 138 9.42 4.86 -25.19
CA THR A 138 10.70 4.84 -25.89
C THR A 138 11.86 5.30 -25.02
N GLU A 139 13.10 5.10 -25.48
CA GLU A 139 14.35 5.49 -24.80
C GLU A 139 14.47 4.96 -23.36
N ARG A 140 14.00 3.73 -23.13
CA ARG A 140 14.11 3.06 -21.84
C ARG A 140 15.58 2.78 -21.53
N ARG A 141 16.07 3.24 -20.36
CA ARG A 141 17.44 3.02 -19.91
C ARG A 141 17.56 3.05 -18.39
N ILE A 142 18.58 2.39 -17.86
CA ILE A 142 18.94 2.46 -16.44
C ILE A 142 19.60 3.80 -16.13
N ILE A 143 19.29 4.37 -14.97
CA ILE A 143 19.85 5.62 -14.47
C ILE A 143 20.47 5.52 -13.07
N SER A 144 20.50 4.32 -12.48
CA SER A 144 21.21 4.03 -11.23
C SER A 144 22.14 2.84 -11.39
N ASP A 145 23.21 2.82 -10.59
CA ASP A 145 24.15 1.69 -10.45
C ASP A 145 24.50 1.57 -8.96
N PHE A 146 23.50 1.22 -8.17
CA PHE A 146 23.64 1.04 -6.73
C PHE A 146 23.90 -0.44 -6.39
N LYS A 147 24.83 -0.71 -5.46
CA LYS A 147 25.20 -2.09 -5.11
C LYS A 147 24.16 -2.87 -4.31
N GLY A 148 23.08 -2.21 -3.90
CA GLY A 148 21.94 -2.83 -3.22
C GLY A 148 20.68 -2.74 -4.06
N ASN A 149 19.56 -3.24 -3.53
CA ASN A 149 18.25 -3.00 -4.08
C ASN A 149 17.73 -1.62 -3.67
N ILE A 150 17.09 -0.93 -4.59
CA ILE A 150 16.32 0.28 -4.32
C ILE A 150 14.86 -0.14 -4.10
N GLU A 151 14.32 0.14 -2.91
CA GLU A 151 12.96 -0.28 -2.51
C GLU A 151 11.90 0.78 -2.74
N GLY A 152 12.32 2.02 -2.94
CA GLY A 152 11.49 3.19 -3.24
C GLY A 152 12.38 4.39 -3.49
N PHE A 153 11.92 5.36 -4.25
CA PHE A 153 12.71 6.54 -4.59
C PHE A 153 11.84 7.77 -4.80
N SER A 154 12.44 8.96 -4.73
CA SER A 154 11.84 10.21 -5.18
C SER A 154 12.91 11.20 -5.63
N PHE A 155 12.60 11.99 -6.66
CA PHE A 155 13.48 13.07 -7.10
C PHE A 155 13.23 14.33 -6.28
N SER A 156 14.31 15.09 -6.03
CA SER A 156 14.18 16.43 -5.48
C SER A 156 13.37 17.33 -6.43
N PRO A 157 12.62 18.33 -5.92
CA PRO A 157 11.85 19.24 -6.76
C PRO A 157 12.64 19.93 -7.86
N ASP A 158 13.94 20.22 -7.63
CA ASP A 158 14.85 20.80 -8.62
C ASP A 158 15.42 19.77 -9.61
N GLY A 159 15.12 18.48 -9.43
CA GLY A 159 15.54 17.37 -10.29
C GLY A 159 17.04 17.05 -10.22
N LYS A 160 17.78 17.54 -9.22
CA LYS A 160 19.24 17.37 -9.12
C LYS A 160 19.68 16.29 -8.14
N LYS A 161 18.76 15.76 -7.35
CA LYS A 161 19.05 14.72 -6.37
C LYS A 161 17.97 13.64 -6.40
N ILE A 162 18.38 12.44 -5.99
CA ILE A 162 17.50 11.30 -5.78
C ILE A 162 17.57 10.92 -4.30
N LEU A 163 16.41 10.81 -3.66
CA LEU A 163 16.21 10.19 -2.36
C LEU A 163 15.72 8.78 -2.62
N PHE A 164 16.28 7.79 -1.95
CA PHE A 164 15.84 6.40 -2.12
C PHE A 164 16.05 5.58 -0.85
N ILE A 165 15.37 4.47 -0.76
CA ILE A 165 15.43 3.52 0.35
C ILE A 165 16.26 2.32 -0.08
N SER A 166 17.19 1.91 0.78
CA SER A 166 17.89 0.65 0.64
C SER A 166 18.22 0.03 2.00
N GLN A 167 18.47 -1.27 1.99
CA GLN A 167 18.78 -2.03 3.19
C GLN A 167 20.24 -1.89 3.60
N ILE A 168 20.47 -1.67 4.88
CA ILE A 168 21.80 -1.79 5.50
C ILE A 168 21.82 -3.03 6.42
N LYS A 169 22.99 -3.61 6.62
CA LYS A 169 23.13 -4.75 7.54
C LYS A 169 22.80 -4.35 8.97
N TYR A 170 22.00 -5.15 9.64
CA TYR A 170 21.65 -4.99 11.05
C TYR A 170 22.04 -6.23 11.86
N GLY A 171 22.60 -6.01 13.05
CA GLY A 171 22.97 -7.10 13.97
C GLY A 171 24.10 -8.01 13.46
N GLN A 172 24.22 -9.17 14.08
CA GLN A 172 25.23 -10.19 13.75
C GLN A 172 24.55 -11.52 13.43
N ARG A 173 24.94 -12.14 12.35
CA ARG A 173 24.54 -13.50 12.01
C ARG A 173 25.56 -14.49 12.56
N THR A 174 25.16 -15.75 12.71
CA THR A 174 26.06 -16.83 13.16
C THR A 174 27.33 -16.92 12.31
N VAL A 175 27.22 -16.75 11.00
CA VAL A 175 28.36 -16.77 10.07
C VAL A 175 29.32 -15.59 10.24
N ASP A 176 28.88 -14.48 10.81
CA ASP A 176 29.74 -13.33 11.11
C ASP A 176 30.63 -13.60 12.35
N LEU A 177 30.12 -14.41 13.30
CA LEU A 177 30.85 -14.81 14.52
C LEU A 177 31.65 -16.10 14.31
N TYR A 178 31.17 -16.99 13.45
CA TYR A 178 31.78 -18.28 13.14
C TYR A 178 31.94 -18.42 11.64
N PRO A 179 32.93 -17.73 11.01
CA PRO A 179 33.12 -17.78 9.56
C PRO A 179 33.48 -19.16 9.00
N ASP A 180 33.98 -20.05 9.83
CA ASP A 180 34.26 -21.45 9.53
C ASP A 180 33.01 -22.34 9.44
N LEU A 181 31.82 -21.79 9.79
CA LEU A 181 30.53 -22.45 9.71
C LEU A 181 29.60 -21.77 8.66
N PRO A 182 29.99 -21.76 7.35
CA PRO A 182 29.26 -20.98 6.34
C PRO A 182 27.83 -21.48 6.08
N LYS A 183 27.47 -22.69 6.55
CA LYS A 183 26.14 -23.27 6.43
C LYS A 183 25.31 -23.18 7.72
N ALA A 184 25.82 -22.50 8.74
CA ALA A 184 25.07 -22.32 9.99
C ALA A 184 23.83 -21.44 9.73
N SER A 185 22.67 -21.93 10.15
CA SER A 185 21.37 -21.24 10.03
C SER A 185 20.84 -20.70 11.35
N GLY A 186 21.66 -20.77 12.43
CA GLY A 186 21.28 -20.24 13.73
C GLY A 186 21.14 -18.72 13.69
N ILE A 187 20.11 -18.21 14.37
CA ILE A 187 19.85 -16.78 14.53
C ILE A 187 20.33 -16.36 15.92
N ILE A 188 21.05 -15.22 15.97
CA ILE A 188 21.53 -14.64 17.22
C ILE A 188 20.68 -13.40 17.50
N VAL A 189 19.94 -13.44 18.60
CA VAL A 189 19.05 -12.36 19.02
C VAL A 189 19.66 -11.68 20.24
N ASN A 190 20.03 -10.41 20.09
CA ASN A 190 20.60 -9.57 21.14
C ASN A 190 19.70 -8.40 21.53
N ASP A 191 18.65 -8.13 20.75
CA ASP A 191 17.70 -7.06 20.95
C ASP A 191 16.28 -7.51 20.59
N LEU A 192 15.26 -6.75 20.97
CA LEU A 192 13.86 -7.09 20.70
C LEU A 192 13.41 -6.70 19.27
N MET A 193 14.18 -5.90 18.55
CA MET A 193 14.01 -5.70 17.12
C MET A 193 14.62 -6.87 16.34
N TYR A 194 14.05 -8.06 16.44
CA TYR A 194 14.57 -9.27 15.80
C TYR A 194 13.64 -9.87 14.76
N LYS A 195 12.39 -9.43 14.76
CA LYS A 195 11.37 -9.84 13.79
C LYS A 195 10.40 -8.71 13.48
N HIS A 196 9.99 -8.65 12.21
CA HIS A 196 8.78 -7.96 11.77
C HIS A 196 7.80 -9.04 11.29
N TRP A 197 6.78 -9.37 12.06
CA TRP A 197 5.88 -10.52 11.86
C TRP A 197 6.65 -11.84 11.79
N ASP A 198 6.74 -12.46 10.58
CA ASP A 198 7.43 -13.71 10.31
C ASP A 198 8.82 -13.53 9.69
N GLU A 199 9.21 -12.31 9.31
CA GLU A 199 10.51 -12.00 8.74
C GLU A 199 11.55 -11.69 9.83
N TRP A 200 12.72 -12.32 9.73
CA TRP A 200 13.86 -12.00 10.58
C TRP A 200 14.50 -10.68 10.19
N VAL A 201 14.84 -9.84 11.17
CA VAL A 201 15.53 -8.58 10.96
C VAL A 201 17.03 -8.81 10.88
N GLU A 202 17.55 -9.03 9.67
CA GLU A 202 18.99 -9.13 9.37
C GLU A 202 19.52 -7.86 8.67
N SER A 203 18.63 -7.02 8.23
CA SER A 203 18.88 -5.69 7.66
C SER A 203 17.76 -4.75 8.05
N ILE A 204 18.03 -3.44 7.99
CA ILE A 204 17.06 -2.38 8.22
C ILE A 204 17.09 -1.38 7.05
N PRO A 205 15.96 -0.78 6.67
CA PRO A 205 15.93 0.24 5.65
C PRO A 205 16.51 1.56 6.18
N HIS A 206 17.35 2.19 5.34
CA HIS A 206 17.81 3.56 5.53
C HIS A 206 17.49 4.42 4.31
N PRO A 207 17.27 5.73 4.50
CA PRO A 207 17.15 6.69 3.41
C PRO A 207 18.54 7.12 2.93
N PHE A 208 18.73 7.04 1.62
CA PHE A 208 19.96 7.48 0.94
C PHE A 208 19.66 8.67 0.04
N ILE A 209 20.64 9.55 -0.13
CA ILE A 209 20.61 10.61 -1.14
C ILE A 209 21.79 10.47 -2.10
N ALA A 210 21.57 10.81 -3.37
CA ALA A 210 22.60 10.88 -4.38
C ALA A 210 22.36 12.08 -5.29
N ASP A 211 23.43 12.68 -5.83
CA ASP A 211 23.31 13.67 -6.89
C ASP A 211 22.84 13.00 -8.19
N PHE A 212 22.11 13.74 -9.01
CA PHE A 212 21.68 13.31 -10.32
C PHE A 212 22.07 14.35 -11.37
N ASP A 213 22.91 13.96 -12.31
CA ASP A 213 23.46 14.87 -13.34
C ASP A 213 22.54 15.04 -14.57
N GLY A 214 21.34 14.47 -14.50
CA GLY A 214 20.38 14.41 -15.62
C GLY A 214 20.50 13.13 -16.46
N ASN A 215 21.56 12.35 -16.27
CA ASN A 215 21.79 11.08 -16.96
C ASN A 215 21.94 9.90 -16.03
N MET A 216 22.72 10.04 -14.97
CA MET A 216 23.04 8.95 -14.05
C MET A 216 23.07 9.45 -12.61
N MET A 217 22.67 8.58 -11.71
CA MET A 217 22.79 8.77 -10.27
C MET A 217 24.27 8.67 -9.85
N GLY A 218 24.72 9.64 -9.05
CA GLY A 218 26.05 9.67 -8.47
C GLY A 218 26.21 8.73 -7.27
N ALA A 219 27.30 8.95 -6.52
CA ALA A 219 27.56 8.21 -5.28
C ALA A 219 26.47 8.50 -4.24
N ALA A 220 25.97 7.46 -3.58
CA ALA A 220 24.94 7.57 -2.57
C ALA A 220 25.54 7.84 -1.18
N THR A 221 24.83 8.64 -0.39
CA THR A 221 25.12 8.94 1.01
C THR A 221 23.94 8.47 1.86
N ASP A 222 24.21 7.66 2.86
CA ASP A 222 23.25 7.29 3.90
C ASP A 222 23.04 8.47 4.85
N ILE A 223 21.82 9.02 4.94
CA ILE A 223 21.56 10.19 5.80
C ILE A 223 21.40 9.83 7.28
N MET A 224 21.37 8.52 7.59
CA MET A 224 21.32 7.98 8.95
C MET A 224 22.55 7.11 9.26
N GLU A 225 23.67 7.32 8.57
CA GLU A 225 24.90 6.53 8.73
C GLU A 225 25.27 6.36 10.21
N GLY A 226 25.44 5.09 10.63
CA GLY A 226 25.78 4.74 12.01
C GLY A 226 24.60 4.68 12.99
N GLU A 227 23.39 5.02 12.58
CA GLU A 227 22.21 4.87 13.41
C GLU A 227 21.64 3.43 13.29
N PRO A 228 21.29 2.77 14.42
CA PRO A 228 20.71 1.43 14.41
C PRO A 228 19.18 1.46 14.31
N PHE A 229 18.61 2.45 13.64
CA PHE A 229 17.16 2.67 13.55
C PHE A 229 16.70 2.57 12.11
N GLU A 230 15.50 2.07 11.91
CA GLU A 230 14.88 1.96 10.59
C GLU A 230 14.16 3.25 10.16
N ALA A 231 14.30 3.61 8.91
CA ALA A 231 13.51 4.61 8.21
C ALA A 231 13.43 4.25 6.71
N PRO A 232 12.25 3.99 6.17
CA PRO A 232 10.93 3.99 6.80
C PRO A 232 10.74 2.88 7.84
N MET A 233 9.70 3.02 8.65
CA MET A 233 9.37 2.01 9.67
C MET A 233 8.78 0.75 9.04
N LYS A 234 9.34 -0.42 9.39
CA LYS A 234 8.76 -1.71 9.02
C LYS A 234 7.69 -2.14 10.07
N PRO A 235 6.73 -3.05 9.69
CA PRO A 235 6.69 -3.79 8.42
C PRO A 235 6.04 -3.05 7.25
N PHE A 236 5.36 -1.93 7.45
CA PHE A 236 4.46 -1.33 6.45
C PHE A 236 5.00 -0.08 5.76
N GLY A 237 5.95 0.61 6.34
CA GLY A 237 6.47 1.87 5.80
C GLY A 237 7.28 1.70 4.52
N GLY A 238 7.11 2.64 3.59
CA GLY A 238 7.80 2.78 2.33
C GLY A 238 8.18 4.23 2.05
N ILE A 239 8.30 4.57 0.76
CA ILE A 239 8.74 5.91 0.32
C ILE A 239 7.78 7.03 0.76
N GLU A 240 6.53 6.72 1.06
CA GLU A 240 5.53 7.66 1.58
C GLU A 240 5.91 8.22 2.96
N GLN A 241 6.81 7.56 3.68
CA GLN A 241 7.35 8.04 4.95
C GLN A 241 8.52 9.00 4.81
N LEU A 242 8.88 9.36 3.57
CA LEU A 242 9.94 10.32 3.26
C LEU A 242 9.42 11.42 2.35
N ALA A 243 9.82 12.68 2.59
CA ALA A 243 9.37 13.82 1.79
C ALA A 243 10.47 14.85 1.59
N TRP A 244 10.60 15.37 0.36
CA TRP A 244 11.44 16.51 0.03
C TRP A 244 10.79 17.84 0.44
N SER A 245 11.57 18.76 0.98
CA SER A 245 11.17 20.17 1.03
C SER A 245 11.12 20.77 -0.38
N ASN A 246 10.26 21.77 -0.59
CA ASN A 246 10.06 22.37 -1.91
C ASN A 246 11.31 23.04 -2.48
N ASP A 247 12.23 23.47 -1.63
CA ASP A 247 13.52 24.09 -2.00
C ASP A 247 14.64 23.06 -2.22
N SER A 248 14.33 21.75 -2.13
CA SER A 248 15.28 20.64 -2.31
C SER A 248 16.44 20.59 -1.28
N LYS A 249 16.30 21.27 -0.13
CA LYS A 249 17.37 21.37 0.87
C LYS A 249 17.17 20.50 2.10
N GLN A 250 15.96 20.01 2.31
CA GLN A 250 15.63 19.23 3.48
C GLN A 250 14.85 17.97 3.09
N ILE A 251 14.95 16.95 3.94
CA ILE A 251 14.20 15.71 3.84
C ILE A 251 13.51 15.50 5.18
N ALA A 252 12.18 15.35 5.14
CA ALA A 252 11.42 14.86 6.27
C ALA A 252 11.31 13.34 6.19
N TYR A 253 11.50 12.65 7.30
CA TYR A 253 11.36 11.20 7.36
C TYR A 253 10.78 10.73 8.68
N THR A 254 10.09 9.59 8.63
CA THR A 254 9.56 8.90 9.81
C THR A 254 10.58 7.90 10.35
N SER A 255 10.78 7.87 11.66
CA SER A 255 11.56 6.82 12.33
C SER A 255 11.12 6.64 13.78
N ARG A 256 11.18 5.42 14.28
CA ARG A 256 11.02 5.10 15.69
C ARG A 256 12.39 4.80 16.29
N LYS A 257 13.07 5.84 16.81
CA LYS A 257 14.44 5.73 17.34
C LYS A 257 14.45 5.16 18.76
N LYS A 258 14.08 3.90 18.89
CA LYS A 258 14.04 3.15 20.16
C LYS A 258 14.77 1.82 20.02
N GLN A 259 15.26 1.28 21.16
CA GLN A 259 15.96 0.00 21.26
C GLN A 259 15.46 -0.80 22.45
N GLY A 260 15.76 -2.10 22.47
CA GLY A 260 15.44 -3.01 23.56
C GLY A 260 13.93 -3.11 23.82
N LEU A 261 13.58 -3.10 25.10
CA LEU A 261 12.17 -3.19 25.53
C LEU A 261 11.33 -2.01 24.99
N ALA A 262 11.90 -0.82 24.92
CA ALA A 262 11.18 0.35 24.40
C ALA A 262 10.77 0.17 22.94
N TYR A 263 11.58 -0.48 22.10
CA TYR A 263 11.20 -0.80 20.73
C TYR A 263 9.99 -1.74 20.66
N ALA A 264 9.94 -2.74 21.55
CA ALA A 264 8.90 -3.77 21.52
C ALA A 264 7.54 -3.31 22.05
N VAL A 265 7.51 -2.29 22.93
CA VAL A 265 6.27 -1.86 23.61
C VAL A 265 5.77 -0.49 23.20
N SER A 266 6.62 0.33 22.59
CA SER A 266 6.28 1.72 22.23
C SER A 266 5.92 1.86 20.76
N THR A 267 4.88 2.64 20.47
CA THR A 267 4.50 3.08 19.11
C THR A 267 5.03 4.49 18.80
N ASP A 268 5.80 5.10 19.69
CA ASP A 268 6.30 6.46 19.60
C ASP A 268 7.35 6.62 18.47
N SER A 269 6.87 6.91 17.28
CA SER A 269 7.67 7.36 16.14
C SER A 269 7.55 8.86 15.97
N ASP A 270 8.58 9.47 15.41
CA ASP A 270 8.66 10.91 15.22
C ASP A 270 8.93 11.27 13.75
N ILE A 271 8.61 12.50 13.38
CA ILE A 271 9.01 13.11 12.12
C ILE A 271 10.33 13.85 12.32
N TYR A 272 11.34 13.42 11.59
CA TYR A 272 12.67 14.02 11.58
C TYR A 272 12.87 14.86 10.33
N LEU A 273 13.49 16.02 10.47
CA LEU A 273 13.83 16.93 9.39
C LEU A 273 15.35 17.01 9.23
N TYR A 274 15.88 16.37 8.20
CA TYR A 274 17.30 16.36 7.85
C TYR A 274 17.64 17.55 6.94
N ASN A 275 18.62 18.34 7.32
CA ASN A 275 19.18 19.43 6.50
C ASN A 275 20.39 18.92 5.73
N ILE A 276 20.31 18.91 4.40
CA ILE A 276 21.33 18.31 3.52
C ILE A 276 22.67 19.05 3.58
N GLU A 277 22.63 20.38 3.62
CA GLU A 277 23.86 21.19 3.63
C GLU A 277 24.62 21.08 4.96
N LYS A 278 23.86 21.06 6.07
CA LYS A 278 24.43 21.04 7.42
C LYS A 278 24.72 19.63 7.93
N GLY A 279 24.13 18.59 7.33
CA GLY A 279 24.18 17.22 7.83
C GLY A 279 23.57 17.07 9.24
N THR A 280 22.53 17.86 9.56
CA THR A 280 21.92 17.88 10.89
C THR A 280 20.44 17.51 10.82
N THR A 281 19.96 16.81 11.85
CA THR A 281 18.57 16.35 11.97
C THR A 281 17.88 17.04 13.14
N LEU A 282 16.64 17.51 12.93
CA LEU A 282 15.75 18.06 13.94
C LEU A 282 14.54 17.13 14.08
N ASN A 283 14.17 16.80 15.32
CA ASN A 283 12.89 16.11 15.61
C ASN A 283 11.76 17.15 15.68
N LEU A 284 10.80 17.09 14.76
CA LEU A 284 9.68 18.05 14.70
C LEU A 284 8.60 17.76 15.74
N CYS A 285 8.47 16.52 16.17
CA CYS A 285 7.52 16.14 17.22
C CYS A 285 8.00 16.66 18.59
N LYS A 286 9.31 16.63 18.82
CA LYS A 286 9.97 16.96 20.09
C LYS A 286 11.19 17.87 19.87
N PRO A 287 11.02 19.10 19.36
CA PRO A 287 12.14 19.94 18.89
C PRO A 287 13.14 20.35 20.01
N ASN A 288 12.72 20.30 21.26
CA ASN A 288 13.55 20.65 22.43
C ASN A 288 13.99 19.41 23.24
N GLY A 289 13.88 18.22 22.67
CA GLY A 289 14.09 16.97 23.39
C GLY A 289 12.89 16.61 24.22
N LYS A 290 13.03 16.53 25.54
CA LYS A 290 11.86 16.45 26.44
C LYS A 290 11.24 17.83 26.54
N ASP A 291 9.92 17.91 26.59
CA ASP A 291 9.25 19.14 26.96
C ASP A 291 9.76 19.65 28.32
N SER A 292 9.59 20.95 28.61
CA SER A 292 10.04 21.59 29.85
C SER A 292 9.46 20.97 31.12
N ASN A 293 8.40 20.15 31.01
CA ASN A 293 7.70 19.48 32.10
C ASN A 293 7.94 17.98 32.16
N GLY A 294 8.74 17.40 31.22
CA GLY A 294 8.96 15.97 31.12
C GLY A 294 7.76 15.19 30.55
N THR A 295 6.75 15.88 30.05
CA THR A 295 5.61 15.31 29.33
C THR A 295 5.90 15.30 27.84
N ASP A 296 5.83 14.13 27.25
CA ASP A 296 5.92 13.92 25.84
C ASP A 296 4.51 14.04 25.27
N GLU A 297 4.22 15.10 24.51
CA GLU A 297 2.89 15.36 23.99
C GLU A 297 2.57 14.54 22.73
N MET A 298 3.61 14.02 22.02
CA MET A 298 3.46 13.22 20.82
C MET A 298 4.06 11.84 21.06
N LYS A 299 3.23 10.91 21.51
CA LYS A 299 3.66 9.59 22.02
C LYS A 299 3.26 8.43 21.11
N GLY A 300 2.34 8.64 20.19
CA GLY A 300 1.87 7.63 19.26
C GLY A 300 2.71 7.58 17.98
N TYR A 301 2.19 6.92 16.97
CA TYR A 301 2.78 6.96 15.65
C TYR A 301 2.62 8.34 15.02
N ASP A 302 3.72 8.95 14.60
CA ASP A 302 3.78 10.11 13.72
C ASP A 302 4.42 9.66 12.40
N THR A 303 3.67 9.71 11.28
CA THR A 303 4.05 9.06 10.01
C THR A 303 3.66 9.89 8.78
N ASN A 304 4.23 9.55 7.62
CA ASN A 304 3.82 10.02 6.30
C ASN A 304 3.85 11.55 6.16
N PRO A 305 5.02 12.21 6.34
CA PRO A 305 5.14 13.66 6.25
C PRO A 305 4.95 14.14 4.80
N LYS A 306 4.22 15.26 4.61
CA LYS A 306 4.04 15.92 3.31
C LYS A 306 4.15 17.45 3.46
N PHE A 307 5.08 18.07 2.74
CA PHE A 307 5.18 19.54 2.71
C PHE A 307 4.02 20.17 1.96
N SER A 308 3.57 21.33 2.44
CA SER A 308 2.59 22.14 1.71
C SER A 308 3.19 22.73 0.44
N PRO A 309 2.41 22.96 -0.63
CA PRO A 309 2.89 23.55 -1.89
C PRO A 309 3.64 24.87 -1.73
N ASN A 310 3.26 25.71 -0.75
CA ASN A 310 3.96 26.99 -0.47
C ASN A 310 5.21 26.84 0.40
N GLY A 311 5.54 25.63 0.87
CA GLY A 311 6.71 25.35 1.71
C GLY A 311 6.66 25.89 3.14
N LYS A 312 5.51 26.40 3.63
CA LYS A 312 5.37 26.94 4.98
C LYS A 312 5.01 25.91 6.03
N TYR A 313 4.36 24.85 5.61
CA TYR A 313 3.84 23.82 6.50
C TYR A 313 4.37 22.45 6.13
N ILE A 314 4.41 21.60 7.11
CA ILE A 314 4.51 20.15 6.92
C ILE A 314 3.34 19.50 7.66
N ALA A 315 2.63 18.59 7.02
CA ALA A 315 1.59 17.80 7.64
C ALA A 315 2.05 16.36 7.80
N TRP A 316 1.47 15.65 8.78
CA TRP A 316 1.65 14.20 8.95
C TRP A 316 0.46 13.57 9.66
N GLN A 317 0.36 12.24 9.56
CA GLN A 317 -0.60 11.45 10.33
C GLN A 317 -0.04 11.23 11.74
N SER A 318 -0.86 11.48 12.77
CA SER A 318 -0.46 11.44 14.17
C SER A 318 -1.47 10.70 15.03
N MET A 319 -1.03 9.63 15.69
CA MET A 319 -1.75 8.97 16.77
C MET A 319 -1.41 9.63 18.12
N GLU A 320 -2.29 9.50 19.10
CA GLU A 320 -2.13 10.19 20.38
C GLU A 320 -1.35 9.38 21.40
N ARG A 321 -1.61 8.07 21.49
CA ARG A 321 -1.20 7.24 22.62
C ARG A 321 -0.02 6.32 22.29
N ASP A 322 0.94 6.25 23.21
CA ASP A 322 2.01 5.26 23.13
C ASP A 322 1.49 3.84 23.39
N GLY A 323 1.97 2.87 22.60
CA GLY A 323 1.62 1.46 22.74
C GLY A 323 0.18 1.11 22.33
N TYR A 324 -0.55 2.01 21.69
CA TYR A 324 -1.94 1.78 21.28
C TYR A 324 -2.11 1.88 19.76
N GLU A 325 -1.82 0.82 19.04
CA GLU A 325 -1.86 0.76 17.56
C GLU A 325 -3.26 0.93 16.96
N SER A 326 -4.32 0.77 17.75
CA SER A 326 -5.71 1.01 17.34
C SER A 326 -6.11 2.48 17.38
N ASP A 327 -5.23 3.39 17.79
CA ASP A 327 -5.55 4.80 17.85
C ASP A 327 -5.84 5.39 16.46
N ARG A 328 -6.61 6.47 16.40
CA ARG A 328 -6.92 7.13 15.13
C ARG A 328 -5.75 7.96 14.65
N ASN A 329 -5.49 7.93 13.36
CA ASN A 329 -4.62 8.90 12.71
C ASN A 329 -5.32 10.25 12.57
N ARG A 330 -4.80 11.28 13.24
CA ARG A 330 -5.20 12.68 13.03
C ARG A 330 -4.22 13.34 12.07
N LEU A 331 -4.61 14.38 11.35
CA LEU A 331 -3.69 15.22 10.60
C LEU A 331 -3.15 16.33 11.50
N CYS A 332 -1.85 16.28 11.78
CA CYS A 332 -1.08 17.31 12.42
C CYS A 332 -0.44 18.21 11.37
N ILE A 333 -0.59 19.53 11.49
CA ILE A 333 0.09 20.52 10.66
C ILE A 333 1.10 21.25 11.54
N TYR A 334 2.37 21.25 11.11
CA TYR A 334 3.47 21.98 11.73
C TYR A 334 3.83 23.20 10.88
N ASN A 335 3.81 24.37 11.48
CA ASN A 335 4.26 25.61 10.84
C ASN A 335 5.78 25.70 10.97
N LEU A 336 6.49 25.70 9.83
CA LEU A 336 7.96 25.72 9.80
C LEU A 336 8.58 27.05 10.26
N ASP A 337 7.82 28.15 10.30
CA ASP A 337 8.32 29.47 10.71
C ASP A 337 8.37 29.62 12.24
N ASP A 338 7.35 29.10 12.97
CA ASP A 338 7.20 29.31 14.41
C ASP A 338 7.14 28.02 15.25
N GLY A 339 7.09 26.85 14.58
CA GLY A 339 7.02 25.55 15.25
C GLY A 339 5.66 25.18 15.84
N GLN A 340 4.60 25.96 15.54
CA GLN A 340 3.25 25.67 16.03
C GLN A 340 2.66 24.43 15.38
N LYS A 341 2.03 23.58 16.17
CA LYS A 341 1.29 22.38 15.74
C LYS A 341 -0.21 22.59 15.86
N THR A 342 -0.96 22.12 14.85
CA THR A 342 -2.43 22.17 14.83
C THR A 342 -2.99 20.86 14.31
N PHE A 343 -3.90 20.23 15.04
CA PHE A 343 -4.59 19.01 14.62
C PHE A 343 -5.88 19.37 13.89
N VAL A 344 -5.85 19.36 12.56
CA VAL A 344 -6.97 19.83 11.73
C VAL A 344 -8.09 18.81 11.54
N THR A 345 -7.90 17.57 11.96
CA THR A 345 -8.93 16.53 11.95
C THR A 345 -9.36 16.08 13.34
N GLU A 346 -9.14 16.90 14.37
CA GLU A 346 -9.47 16.55 15.76
C GLU A 346 -10.97 16.21 15.96
N SER A 347 -11.86 16.90 15.22
CA SER A 347 -13.31 16.65 15.27
C SER A 347 -13.78 15.44 14.47
N PHE A 348 -12.89 14.77 13.70
CA PHE A 348 -13.21 13.56 12.95
C PHE A 348 -12.98 12.34 13.83
N GLU A 349 -14.07 11.70 14.26
CA GLU A 349 -14.01 10.57 15.20
C GLU A 349 -13.62 9.23 14.53
N SER A 350 -12.77 9.29 13.51
CA SER A 350 -12.16 8.13 12.86
C SER A 350 -10.75 8.49 12.37
N GLY A 351 -10.03 7.50 11.82
CA GLY A 351 -8.69 7.69 11.29
C GLY A 351 -8.67 8.31 9.91
N VAL A 352 -7.57 8.98 9.59
CA VAL A 352 -7.20 9.41 8.25
C VAL A 352 -6.33 8.33 7.62
N ASP A 353 -6.74 7.76 6.48
CA ASP A 353 -6.06 6.66 5.81
C ASP A 353 -5.00 7.16 4.81
N ASP A 354 -5.34 8.18 4.02
CA ASP A 354 -4.42 8.89 3.10
C ASP A 354 -4.84 10.36 2.99
N TYR A 355 -3.91 11.22 2.57
CA TYR A 355 -4.19 12.65 2.41
C TYR A 355 -3.27 13.32 1.40
N CYS A 356 -3.69 14.48 0.88
CA CYS A 356 -2.85 15.39 0.10
C CYS A 356 -3.18 16.85 0.41
N TRP A 357 -2.21 17.73 0.19
CA TRP A 357 -2.44 19.17 0.24
C TRP A 357 -3.23 19.65 -0.98
N ASN A 358 -4.14 20.59 -0.75
CA ASN A 358 -4.67 21.41 -1.83
C ASN A 358 -3.55 22.35 -2.34
N ASN A 359 -3.57 22.67 -3.63
CA ASN A 359 -2.56 23.53 -4.27
C ASN A 359 -2.45 24.93 -3.67
N ASP A 360 -3.51 25.41 -3.03
CA ASP A 360 -3.53 26.72 -2.32
C ASP A 360 -2.83 26.70 -0.96
N SER A 361 -2.47 25.52 -0.44
CA SER A 361 -1.90 25.31 0.89
C SER A 361 -2.79 25.79 2.05
N GLN A 362 -4.10 25.95 1.83
CA GLN A 362 -5.05 26.38 2.86
C GLN A 362 -5.95 25.24 3.37
N SER A 363 -5.89 24.11 2.70
CA SER A 363 -6.66 22.90 3.04
C SER A 363 -5.95 21.64 2.60
N LEU A 364 -6.42 20.52 3.15
CA LEU A 364 -6.03 19.18 2.77
C LEU A 364 -7.26 18.40 2.32
N TYR A 365 -7.05 17.45 1.45
CA TYR A 365 -8.02 16.40 1.14
C TYR A 365 -7.55 15.10 1.78
N PHE A 366 -8.48 14.34 2.34
CA PHE A 366 -8.13 13.08 2.99
C PHE A 366 -9.20 12.01 2.78
N VAL A 367 -8.79 10.76 2.90
CA VAL A 367 -9.66 9.58 2.95
C VAL A 367 -9.83 9.17 4.41
N GLY A 368 -11.06 8.85 4.79
CA GLY A 368 -11.35 8.33 6.12
C GLY A 368 -12.61 7.48 6.13
N VAL A 369 -12.60 6.45 6.96
CA VAL A 369 -13.74 5.54 7.10
C VAL A 369 -14.80 6.10 8.05
N TRP A 370 -16.07 6.05 7.63
CA TRP A 370 -17.22 6.35 8.48
C TRP A 370 -18.41 5.50 8.09
N HIS A 371 -19.00 4.80 9.06
CA HIS A 371 -20.13 3.89 8.88
C HIS A 371 -19.91 2.86 7.75
N GLY A 372 -18.74 2.22 7.75
CA GLY A 372 -18.42 1.13 6.82
C GLY A 372 -18.18 1.56 5.37
N THR A 373 -17.90 2.84 5.13
CA THR A 373 -17.49 3.37 3.82
C THR A 373 -16.30 4.32 4.00
N SER A 374 -15.31 4.23 3.12
CA SER A 374 -14.16 5.14 3.10
C SER A 374 -14.40 6.26 2.09
N MET A 375 -14.58 7.49 2.58
CA MET A 375 -14.97 8.64 1.76
C MET A 375 -13.86 9.69 1.70
N VAL A 376 -13.94 10.57 0.69
CA VAL A 376 -13.06 11.72 0.57
C VAL A 376 -13.65 12.91 1.31
N TYR A 377 -12.82 13.57 2.10
CA TYR A 377 -13.13 14.77 2.89
C TYR A 377 -12.14 15.88 2.56
N SER A 378 -12.49 17.11 2.91
CA SER A 378 -11.55 18.23 3.01
C SER A 378 -11.49 18.73 4.44
N ALA A 379 -10.30 19.19 4.88
CA ALA A 379 -10.10 19.91 6.13
C ALA A 379 -9.30 21.20 5.85
N ASN A 380 -9.77 22.35 6.35
CA ASN A 380 -9.01 23.58 6.27
C ASN A 380 -8.06 23.73 7.47
N LEU A 381 -7.21 24.75 7.45
CA LEU A 381 -6.25 25.02 8.54
C LEU A 381 -6.90 25.33 9.90
N ASN A 382 -8.19 25.67 9.92
CA ASN A 382 -8.95 25.92 11.14
C ASN A 382 -9.63 24.66 11.70
N GLY A 383 -9.55 23.52 10.99
CA GLY A 383 -10.17 22.26 11.40
C GLY A 383 -11.64 22.11 10.97
N ASP A 384 -12.13 22.94 10.03
CA ASP A 384 -13.45 22.73 9.44
C ASP A 384 -13.38 21.59 8.43
N ILE A 385 -14.19 20.54 8.63
CA ILE A 385 -14.21 19.33 7.82
C ILE A 385 -15.48 19.29 6.97
N LYS A 386 -15.33 18.96 5.69
CA LYS A 386 -16.44 18.74 4.76
C LYS A 386 -16.30 17.41 4.05
N LYS A 387 -17.35 16.59 4.05
CA LYS A 387 -17.45 15.38 3.23
C LYS A 387 -17.66 15.77 1.77
N LEU A 388 -16.91 15.16 0.84
CA LEU A 388 -16.94 15.48 -0.59
C LEU A 388 -17.60 14.39 -1.44
N THR A 389 -17.64 13.16 -0.96
CA THR A 389 -18.18 12.02 -1.71
C THR A 389 -19.19 11.25 -0.89
N ASP A 390 -20.11 10.56 -1.58
CA ASP A 390 -21.14 9.72 -0.99
C ASP A 390 -21.27 8.39 -1.74
N GLY A 391 -22.04 7.46 -1.19
CA GLY A 391 -22.37 6.17 -1.79
C GLY A 391 -21.74 4.98 -1.06
N MET A 392 -21.98 3.78 -1.59
CA MET A 392 -21.46 2.52 -1.04
C MET A 392 -20.13 2.18 -1.75
N TYR A 393 -19.09 2.90 -1.39
CA TYR A 393 -17.76 2.79 -1.98
C TYR A 393 -16.68 2.95 -0.93
N ASP A 394 -15.47 2.50 -1.26
CA ASP A 394 -14.24 2.88 -0.58
C ASP A 394 -13.32 3.61 -1.56
N TYR A 395 -12.90 4.81 -1.16
CA TYR A 395 -11.83 5.54 -1.81
C TYR A 395 -10.51 5.21 -1.12
N GLY A 396 -9.47 4.87 -1.89
CA GLY A 396 -8.22 4.33 -1.32
C GLY A 396 -7.07 5.32 -1.25
N SER A 397 -7.08 6.38 -2.05
CA SER A 397 -5.99 7.35 -2.11
C SER A 397 -6.46 8.68 -2.69
N VAL A 398 -5.68 9.75 -2.46
CA VAL A 398 -5.96 11.08 -3.00
C VAL A 398 -4.68 11.75 -3.50
N ALA A 399 -4.70 12.31 -4.71
CA ALA A 399 -3.62 13.11 -5.27
C ALA A 399 -4.16 14.23 -6.16
N MET A 400 -3.55 15.42 -6.12
CA MET A 400 -3.99 16.56 -6.92
C MET A 400 -3.53 16.44 -8.38
N ALA A 401 -4.45 16.71 -9.31
CA ALA A 401 -4.19 16.89 -10.74
C ALA A 401 -4.86 18.19 -11.21
N GLY A 402 -4.11 19.28 -11.20
CA GLY A 402 -4.67 20.61 -11.40
C GLY A 402 -5.67 20.98 -10.30
N ASP A 403 -6.93 21.20 -10.65
CA ASP A 403 -8.04 21.52 -9.74
C ASP A 403 -8.88 20.30 -9.33
N LYS A 404 -8.47 19.10 -9.75
CA LYS A 404 -9.16 17.84 -9.48
C LYS A 404 -8.33 16.93 -8.57
N ILE A 405 -9.00 15.99 -7.92
CA ILE A 405 -8.38 14.90 -7.18
C ILE A 405 -8.44 13.64 -8.05
N ILE A 406 -7.32 12.95 -8.19
CA ILE A 406 -7.26 11.59 -8.70
C ILE A 406 -7.27 10.64 -7.50
N THR A 407 -8.09 9.60 -7.59
CA THR A 407 -8.31 8.64 -6.51
C THR A 407 -8.55 7.24 -7.06
N LYS A 408 -8.28 6.22 -6.28
CA LYS A 408 -8.75 4.85 -6.53
C LYS A 408 -10.07 4.64 -5.82
N ARG A 409 -10.97 3.88 -6.42
CA ARG A 409 -12.25 3.53 -5.81
C ARG A 409 -12.62 2.10 -6.11
N HIS A 410 -13.12 1.41 -5.11
CA HIS A 410 -13.69 0.07 -5.20
C HIS A 410 -14.97 -0.05 -4.38
N SER A 411 -15.59 -1.23 -4.42
CA SER A 411 -16.68 -1.62 -3.53
C SER A 411 -16.69 -3.15 -3.35
N ILE A 412 -17.53 -3.68 -2.47
CA ILE A 412 -17.77 -5.13 -2.37
C ILE A 412 -18.15 -5.75 -3.74
N SER A 413 -18.60 -4.94 -4.68
CA SER A 413 -19.07 -5.38 -6.02
C SER A 413 -18.19 -4.87 -7.18
N ALA A 414 -17.05 -4.27 -6.93
CA ALA A 414 -16.16 -3.74 -7.96
C ALA A 414 -14.71 -3.66 -7.47
N ALA A 415 -13.76 -4.14 -8.27
CA ALA A 415 -12.34 -3.97 -8.01
C ALA A 415 -11.91 -2.50 -8.20
N ASP A 416 -10.68 -2.17 -7.77
CA ASP A 416 -10.11 -0.84 -7.93
C ASP A 416 -10.10 -0.39 -9.39
N GLU A 417 -10.60 0.83 -9.60
CA GLU A 417 -10.43 1.62 -10.80
C GLU A 417 -10.01 3.05 -10.42
N ILE A 418 -9.43 3.77 -11.36
CA ILE A 418 -9.00 5.16 -11.18
C ILE A 418 -10.17 6.09 -11.49
N TYR A 419 -10.37 7.05 -10.62
CA TYR A 419 -11.43 8.06 -10.72
C TYR A 419 -10.86 9.48 -10.60
N THR A 420 -11.56 10.44 -11.16
CA THR A 420 -11.38 11.85 -10.84
C THR A 420 -12.55 12.34 -10.01
N LEU A 421 -12.25 13.21 -9.05
CA LEU A 421 -13.21 13.93 -8.20
C LEU A 421 -12.99 15.43 -8.35
N THR A 422 -14.05 16.17 -8.62
CA THR A 422 -14.06 17.64 -8.62
C THR A 422 -14.45 18.13 -7.21
N PRO A 423 -13.54 18.72 -6.41
CA PRO A 423 -13.84 19.07 -5.02
C PRO A 423 -14.93 20.13 -4.85
N ALA A 424 -15.12 20.97 -5.86
CA ALA A 424 -16.09 22.09 -5.80
C ALA A 424 -17.54 21.62 -5.74
N ASP A 425 -17.90 20.55 -6.45
CA ASP A 425 -19.27 20.06 -6.59
C ASP A 425 -19.43 18.55 -6.25
N GLY A 426 -18.33 17.86 -5.94
CA GLY A 426 -18.34 16.43 -5.59
C GLY A 426 -18.54 15.49 -6.80
N GLN A 427 -18.47 16.00 -8.04
CA GLN A 427 -18.61 15.15 -9.23
C GLN A 427 -17.46 14.15 -9.34
N VAL A 428 -17.81 12.88 -9.56
CA VAL A 428 -16.88 11.75 -9.71
C VAL A 428 -17.04 11.13 -11.09
N ALA A 429 -15.94 10.91 -11.79
CA ALA A 429 -15.92 10.20 -13.08
C ALA A 429 -14.85 9.12 -13.10
N GLN A 430 -15.20 7.94 -13.65
CA GLN A 430 -14.26 6.84 -13.84
C GLN A 430 -13.33 7.13 -15.02
N LEU A 431 -12.03 6.87 -14.83
CA LEU A 431 -10.99 7.11 -15.83
C LEU A 431 -10.43 5.80 -16.40
N SER A 432 -10.23 4.78 -15.57
CA SER A 432 -9.73 3.48 -16.00
C SER A 432 -10.86 2.44 -16.09
N HIS A 433 -10.66 1.41 -16.92
CA HIS A 433 -11.60 0.33 -17.20
C HIS A 433 -10.86 -1.00 -17.28
N GLU A 434 -9.97 -1.24 -16.32
CA GLU A 434 -9.04 -2.38 -16.36
C GLU A 434 -9.77 -3.71 -16.35
N ASN A 435 -10.77 -3.84 -15.47
CA ASN A 435 -11.48 -5.08 -15.23
C ASN A 435 -12.89 -5.16 -15.85
N ASP A 436 -13.30 -4.17 -16.63
CA ASP A 436 -14.63 -4.09 -17.26
C ASP A 436 -15.00 -5.34 -18.07
N HIS A 437 -14.02 -5.91 -18.80
CA HIS A 437 -14.23 -7.11 -19.64
C HIS A 437 -14.61 -8.35 -18.82
N ILE A 438 -14.19 -8.43 -17.57
CA ILE A 438 -14.57 -9.47 -16.62
C ILE A 438 -15.91 -9.12 -15.97
N PHE A 439 -16.06 -7.92 -15.41
CA PHE A 439 -17.26 -7.50 -14.68
C PHE A 439 -18.52 -7.52 -15.56
N LYS A 440 -18.43 -7.21 -16.86
CA LYS A 440 -19.55 -7.31 -17.82
C LYS A 440 -20.13 -8.71 -17.98
N GLN A 441 -19.38 -9.74 -17.59
CA GLN A 441 -19.82 -11.14 -17.66
C GLN A 441 -20.36 -11.66 -16.31
N LEU A 442 -20.25 -10.86 -15.22
CA LEU A 442 -20.60 -11.28 -13.88
C LEU A 442 -22.02 -10.86 -13.48
N ASN A 443 -22.73 -11.76 -12.83
CA ASN A 443 -23.89 -11.47 -12.01
C ASN A 443 -23.43 -11.50 -10.55
N LEU A 444 -23.44 -10.35 -9.88
CA LEU A 444 -22.98 -10.24 -8.50
C LEU A 444 -24.17 -10.27 -7.52
N GLY A 445 -23.91 -10.74 -6.31
CA GLY A 445 -24.85 -10.72 -5.21
C GLY A 445 -25.16 -9.27 -4.79
N LYS A 446 -26.42 -9.01 -4.44
CA LYS A 446 -26.85 -7.72 -3.90
C LYS A 446 -26.17 -7.47 -2.55
N VAL A 447 -25.73 -6.24 -2.32
CA VAL A 447 -25.14 -5.79 -1.05
C VAL A 447 -26.12 -4.82 -0.38
N GLU A 448 -26.39 -5.02 0.91
CA GLU A 448 -27.28 -4.18 1.69
C GLU A 448 -26.68 -3.83 3.05
N GLU A 449 -27.01 -2.65 3.56
CA GLU A 449 -26.80 -2.28 4.95
C GLU A 449 -27.85 -2.96 5.84
N ARG A 450 -27.39 -3.47 6.99
CA ARG A 450 -28.26 -3.96 8.04
C ARG A 450 -27.80 -3.43 9.39
N TRP A 451 -28.68 -2.71 10.06
CA TRP A 451 -28.42 -2.21 11.41
C TRP A 451 -29.08 -3.15 12.43
N THR A 452 -28.26 -3.77 13.25
CA THR A 452 -28.68 -4.74 14.26
C THR A 452 -28.50 -4.15 15.66
N LYS A 453 -29.51 -4.31 16.51
CA LYS A 453 -29.44 -3.92 17.92
C LYS A 453 -28.61 -4.96 18.69
N THR A 454 -27.53 -4.51 19.32
CA THR A 454 -26.66 -5.33 20.17
C THR A 454 -27.29 -5.65 21.52
N THR A 455 -26.73 -6.61 22.27
CA THR A 455 -27.26 -7.04 23.57
C THR A 455 -27.29 -5.93 24.62
N ASP A 456 -26.45 -4.90 24.50
CA ASP A 456 -26.43 -3.70 25.36
C ASP A 456 -27.19 -2.50 24.78
N GLY A 457 -27.90 -2.72 23.67
CA GLY A 457 -28.82 -1.74 23.09
C GLY A 457 -28.25 -0.76 22.10
N LYS A 458 -26.96 -0.86 21.73
CA LYS A 458 -26.33 -0.03 20.68
C LYS A 458 -26.72 -0.54 19.29
N GLN A 459 -26.48 0.29 18.25
CA GLN A 459 -26.72 -0.08 16.85
C GLN A 459 -25.38 -0.46 16.20
N MET A 460 -25.38 -1.59 15.51
CA MET A 460 -24.23 -2.14 14.80
C MET A 460 -24.55 -2.30 13.33
N LEU A 461 -23.74 -1.71 12.45
CA LEU A 461 -23.82 -1.91 11.01
C LEU A 461 -23.24 -3.27 10.63
N SER A 462 -23.96 -3.99 9.77
CA SER A 462 -23.46 -5.16 9.05
C SER A 462 -23.67 -4.98 7.55
N TRP A 463 -22.73 -5.41 6.74
CA TRP A 463 -22.99 -5.63 5.32
C TRP A 463 -23.60 -7.02 5.14
N VAL A 464 -24.69 -7.09 4.37
CA VAL A 464 -25.31 -8.36 3.97
C VAL A 464 -25.14 -8.52 2.48
N ILE A 465 -24.51 -9.62 2.09
CA ILE A 465 -24.31 -9.97 0.68
C ILE A 465 -25.15 -11.21 0.37
N TYR A 466 -26.10 -11.04 -0.53
CA TYR A 466 -27.03 -12.09 -0.93
C TYR A 466 -26.45 -12.96 -2.05
N PRO A 467 -26.87 -14.23 -2.14
CA PRO A 467 -26.54 -15.09 -3.28
C PRO A 467 -26.92 -14.46 -4.63
N VAL A 468 -26.18 -14.83 -5.65
CA VAL A 468 -26.58 -14.52 -7.03
C VAL A 468 -27.95 -15.19 -7.31
N ASN A 469 -28.91 -14.42 -7.86
CA ASN A 469 -30.31 -14.87 -8.07
C ASN A 469 -31.04 -15.24 -6.76
N PHE A 470 -30.79 -14.46 -5.70
CA PHE A 470 -31.48 -14.66 -4.41
C PHE A 470 -32.98 -14.74 -4.54
N ASP A 471 -33.58 -15.76 -3.92
CA ASP A 471 -35.02 -15.98 -3.84
C ASP A 471 -35.45 -16.01 -2.36
N ALA A 472 -36.20 -15.01 -1.93
CA ALA A 472 -36.65 -14.87 -0.55
C ALA A 472 -37.54 -16.02 -0.04
N ASN A 473 -38.02 -16.89 -0.92
CA ASN A 473 -38.79 -18.09 -0.55
C ASN A 473 -37.91 -19.32 -0.28
N LYS A 474 -36.60 -19.19 -0.41
CA LYS A 474 -35.65 -20.28 -0.18
C LYS A 474 -34.80 -20.00 1.05
N LYS A 475 -34.32 -21.06 1.67
CA LYS A 475 -33.33 -20.99 2.75
C LYS A 475 -31.93 -21.17 2.20
N TYR A 476 -31.02 -20.36 2.71
CA TYR A 476 -29.61 -20.37 2.30
C TYR A 476 -28.69 -20.58 3.51
N PRO A 477 -27.60 -21.31 3.35
CA PRO A 477 -26.57 -21.33 4.38
C PRO A 477 -25.99 -19.92 4.54
N THR A 478 -25.75 -19.51 5.78
CA THR A 478 -25.27 -18.17 6.11
C THR A 478 -23.88 -18.22 6.72
N LEU A 479 -22.97 -17.39 6.23
CA LEU A 479 -21.62 -17.21 6.75
C LEU A 479 -21.55 -15.92 7.56
N LEU A 480 -21.11 -16.03 8.80
CA LEU A 480 -20.73 -14.88 9.62
C LEU A 480 -19.26 -14.58 9.37
N PHE A 481 -18.96 -13.42 8.82
CA PHE A 481 -17.59 -12.93 8.67
C PHE A 481 -17.12 -12.29 9.98
N CYS A 482 -16.03 -12.83 10.54
CA CYS A 482 -15.45 -12.33 11.76
C CYS A 482 -14.15 -11.60 11.43
N GLU A 483 -14.20 -10.26 11.37
CA GLU A 483 -13.01 -9.44 11.12
C GLU A 483 -12.04 -9.55 12.29
N GLY A 484 -10.76 -9.75 11.96
CA GLY A 484 -9.66 -9.77 12.90
C GLY A 484 -8.94 -8.44 13.00
N GLY A 485 -7.82 -8.44 13.71
CA GLY A 485 -6.93 -7.32 13.66
C GLY A 485 -6.64 -6.61 14.97
N PRO A 486 -7.52 -6.07 15.76
CA PRO A 486 -8.96 -5.87 15.70
C PRO A 486 -9.41 -4.58 15.01
N GLN A 487 -8.53 -3.77 14.47
CA GLN A 487 -8.76 -2.38 14.08
C GLN A 487 -9.02 -2.13 12.58
N SER A 488 -9.25 -3.15 11.79
CA SER A 488 -9.64 -2.98 10.38
C SER A 488 -11.15 -2.89 10.22
N PRO A 489 -11.72 -1.87 9.55
CA PRO A 489 -13.16 -1.76 9.35
C PRO A 489 -13.66 -2.85 8.38
N VAL A 490 -14.89 -3.31 8.58
CA VAL A 490 -15.62 -4.02 7.54
C VAL A 490 -16.31 -2.96 6.69
N SER A 491 -15.59 -2.48 5.69
CA SER A 491 -16.04 -1.42 4.78
C SER A 491 -16.53 -2.02 3.44
N GLN A 492 -16.50 -1.22 2.39
CA GLN A 492 -16.82 -1.65 1.03
C GLN A 492 -15.62 -2.30 0.31
N PHE A 493 -14.66 -2.86 1.03
CA PHE A 493 -13.43 -3.39 0.47
C PHE A 493 -13.64 -4.49 -0.59
N TRP A 494 -12.88 -4.43 -1.69
CA TRP A 494 -12.68 -5.52 -2.62
C TRP A 494 -11.44 -6.32 -2.23
N SER A 495 -11.63 -7.58 -1.85
CA SER A 495 -10.52 -8.43 -1.44
C SER A 495 -10.19 -9.48 -2.47
N TYR A 496 -8.90 -9.64 -2.78
CA TYR A 496 -8.40 -10.77 -3.57
C TYR A 496 -8.09 -12.01 -2.71
N ARG A 497 -8.28 -11.91 -1.39
CA ARG A 497 -8.06 -12.99 -0.42
C ARG A 497 -9.38 -13.51 0.18
N TRP A 498 -10.23 -12.60 0.69
CA TRP A 498 -11.52 -12.89 1.31
C TRP A 498 -12.62 -12.15 0.57
N ASN A 499 -13.00 -12.64 -0.61
CA ASN A 499 -13.95 -11.97 -1.48
C ASN A 499 -15.39 -12.43 -1.16
N PHE A 500 -16.23 -11.50 -0.71
CA PHE A 500 -17.63 -11.81 -0.37
C PHE A 500 -18.44 -12.24 -1.59
N GLN A 501 -18.15 -11.72 -2.76
CA GLN A 501 -18.89 -12.08 -3.98
C GLN A 501 -18.61 -13.51 -4.46
N ILE A 502 -17.41 -14.06 -4.20
CA ILE A 502 -17.16 -15.49 -4.44
C ILE A 502 -18.00 -16.36 -3.51
N MET A 503 -18.14 -15.98 -2.25
CA MET A 503 -18.98 -16.72 -1.29
C MET A 503 -20.45 -16.65 -1.70
N ALA A 504 -20.93 -15.47 -2.10
CA ALA A 504 -22.29 -15.26 -2.62
C ALA A 504 -22.55 -16.03 -3.92
N ALA A 505 -21.53 -16.14 -4.80
CA ALA A 505 -21.60 -16.95 -6.02
C ALA A 505 -21.73 -18.46 -5.74
N ASN A 506 -21.40 -18.92 -4.53
CA ASN A 506 -21.58 -20.28 -4.05
C ASN A 506 -22.85 -20.46 -3.21
N ASP A 507 -23.84 -19.60 -3.41
CA ASP A 507 -25.17 -19.65 -2.81
C ASP A 507 -25.21 -19.48 -1.27
N TYR A 508 -24.21 -18.75 -0.70
CA TYR A 508 -24.22 -18.34 0.70
C TYR A 508 -24.76 -16.91 0.86
N ILE A 509 -25.49 -16.66 1.94
CA ILE A 509 -25.67 -15.32 2.48
C ILE A 509 -24.45 -15.01 3.36
N ILE A 510 -23.84 -13.84 3.20
CA ILE A 510 -22.76 -13.39 4.06
C ILE A 510 -23.28 -12.25 4.92
N ILE A 511 -23.06 -12.32 6.22
CA ILE A 511 -23.22 -11.21 7.14
C ILE A 511 -21.86 -10.79 7.69
N ALA A 512 -21.50 -9.54 7.49
CA ALA A 512 -20.19 -8.99 7.83
C ALA A 512 -20.37 -7.78 8.77
N PRO A 513 -20.41 -8.00 10.10
CA PRO A 513 -20.73 -6.97 11.08
C PRO A 513 -19.50 -6.14 11.46
N ASN A 514 -19.73 -4.84 11.65
CA ASN A 514 -18.80 -3.92 12.28
C ASN A 514 -18.97 -3.93 13.80
N ARG A 515 -18.54 -5.03 14.42
CA ARG A 515 -18.57 -5.20 15.89
C ARG A 515 -17.67 -4.19 16.60
N ARG A 516 -17.79 -4.04 17.93
CA ARG A 516 -16.88 -3.20 18.72
C ARG A 516 -15.42 -3.51 18.46
N GLY A 517 -14.60 -2.46 18.50
CA GLY A 517 -13.18 -2.51 18.21
C GLY A 517 -12.82 -2.22 16.75
N LEU A 518 -13.84 -2.02 15.87
CA LEU A 518 -13.61 -1.61 14.49
C LEU A 518 -13.74 -0.08 14.35
N PRO A 519 -12.89 0.59 13.53
CA PRO A 519 -12.95 2.03 13.34
C PRO A 519 -14.15 2.45 12.47
N GLY A 520 -14.44 3.77 12.47
CA GLY A 520 -15.52 4.36 11.67
C GLY A 520 -16.87 4.45 12.37
N PHE A 521 -16.91 4.21 13.68
CA PHE A 521 -18.12 4.30 14.52
C PHE A 521 -17.88 5.10 15.81
N GLY A 522 -16.86 5.96 15.81
CA GLY A 522 -16.42 6.74 16.95
C GLY A 522 -15.39 6.02 17.82
N MET A 523 -14.61 6.82 18.57
CA MET A 523 -13.53 6.30 19.39
C MET A 523 -14.03 5.41 20.53
N GLU A 524 -15.19 5.71 21.14
CA GLU A 524 -15.79 4.87 22.15
C GLU A 524 -16.06 3.44 21.64
N TRP A 525 -16.57 3.32 20.40
CA TRP A 525 -16.81 2.01 19.78
C TRP A 525 -15.52 1.25 19.54
N LEU A 526 -14.49 1.92 19.03
CA LEU A 526 -13.17 1.36 18.76
C LEU A 526 -12.50 0.84 20.04
N GLU A 527 -12.54 1.60 21.13
CA GLU A 527 -11.84 1.29 22.37
C GLU A 527 -12.47 0.16 23.19
N GLN A 528 -13.77 -0.11 23.03
CA GLN A 528 -14.50 -1.06 23.85
C GLN A 528 -14.05 -2.52 23.72
N ILE A 529 -13.22 -2.87 22.76
CA ILE A 529 -12.62 -4.20 22.67
C ILE A 529 -11.37 -4.35 23.53
N SER A 530 -10.72 -3.25 23.92
CA SER A 530 -9.47 -3.28 24.67
C SER A 530 -9.68 -3.96 26.01
N GLY A 531 -8.94 -5.07 26.26
CA GLY A 531 -9.08 -5.89 27.44
C GLY A 531 -10.33 -6.79 27.47
N ASP A 532 -11.19 -6.79 26.43
CA ASP A 532 -12.46 -7.55 26.39
C ASP A 532 -12.69 -8.29 25.05
N TYR A 533 -11.68 -8.98 24.54
CA TYR A 533 -11.77 -9.70 23.25
C TYR A 533 -12.82 -10.81 23.21
N GLY A 534 -13.12 -11.45 24.34
CA GLY A 534 -14.11 -12.52 24.47
C GLY A 534 -15.46 -12.06 25.00
N GLY A 535 -15.65 -10.78 25.29
CA GLY A 535 -16.83 -10.24 25.94
C GLY A 535 -17.88 -9.67 24.96
N GLN A 536 -18.04 -8.36 24.96
CA GLN A 536 -19.12 -7.74 24.21
C GLN A 536 -18.96 -7.87 22.68
N CYS A 537 -17.74 -7.88 22.15
CA CYS A 537 -17.51 -8.06 20.71
C CYS A 537 -18.03 -9.43 20.20
N MET A 538 -17.91 -10.48 21.00
CA MET A 538 -18.50 -11.80 20.67
C MET A 538 -20.02 -11.76 20.69
N LYS A 539 -20.62 -11.03 21.64
CA LYS A 539 -22.08 -10.83 21.69
C LYS A 539 -22.58 -10.02 20.50
N ASP A 540 -21.78 -9.07 20.01
CA ASP A 540 -22.08 -8.31 18.79
C ASP A 540 -22.14 -9.23 17.57
N TYR A 541 -21.16 -10.12 17.36
CA TYR A 541 -21.19 -11.13 16.30
C TYR A 541 -22.43 -12.04 16.39
N LEU A 542 -22.73 -12.53 17.58
CA LEU A 542 -23.92 -13.38 17.79
C LEU A 542 -25.21 -12.60 17.56
N SER A 543 -25.27 -11.33 17.93
CA SER A 543 -26.43 -10.48 17.65
C SER A 543 -26.68 -10.33 16.15
N ALA A 544 -25.61 -10.21 15.34
CA ALA A 544 -25.74 -10.09 13.89
C ALA A 544 -26.32 -11.37 13.26
N ILE A 545 -25.77 -12.55 13.62
CA ILE A 545 -26.25 -13.82 13.05
C ILE A 545 -27.63 -14.19 13.57
N ASP A 546 -27.94 -13.93 14.83
CA ASP A 546 -29.25 -14.18 15.43
C ASP A 546 -30.32 -13.28 14.81
N ASP A 547 -29.96 -12.05 14.43
CA ASP A 547 -30.91 -11.12 13.82
C ASP A 547 -31.24 -11.52 12.38
N ILE A 548 -30.26 -11.83 11.53
CA ILE A 548 -30.49 -12.23 10.14
C ILE A 548 -31.20 -13.61 10.06
N SER A 549 -30.96 -14.49 11.02
CA SER A 549 -31.58 -15.82 11.06
C SER A 549 -33.10 -15.81 11.30
N LYS A 550 -33.68 -14.66 11.69
CA LYS A 550 -35.12 -14.46 11.84
C LYS A 550 -35.82 -14.24 10.52
N GLU A 551 -35.09 -13.89 9.48
CA GLU A 551 -35.67 -13.76 8.13
C GLU A 551 -36.19 -15.12 7.61
N PRO A 552 -37.25 -15.13 6.82
CA PRO A 552 -37.93 -16.35 6.37
C PRO A 552 -37.06 -17.31 5.52
#